data_557c3697d78b3593bddc81769fa68a4d
#
_entry.id   557c3697d78b3593bddc81769fa68a4d
#
_cell.length_a   1.000
_cell.length_b   1.000
_cell.length_c   1.000
_cell.angle_alpha   90.00
_cell.angle_beta   90.00
_cell.angle_gamma   90.00
#
_symmetry.space_group_name_H-M   'P 1'
#
loop_
_entity.id
_entity.type
_entity.pdbx_description
1 polymer ?
#
loop_
_entity_poly.entity_id
_entity_poly.type
_entity_poly.pdbx_seq_one_letter_code
_entity_poly.pdbx_strand_id
1 'polypeptide(L)'
;DKQKLEIGSQTSRVKGYVSNRRSAVWGRGLEIFTTKPLTGVTFRNYVPYAEDKLPDTYLVNNDFIEFHSMHNSFVDILVSQGILGVVIIAAYIILVLVLIFKNFFKFKGEKYKYNTALLSIIAPIFASMMFYSETFYMNTGGAFLFWLALGYLIQSVTSKNSEAKEITQGK
;
A
#
# COMPACT_ATOMS: atom_id res chain seq x y z
N ASP A 1 -22.19 35.71 23.54
CA ASP A 1 -22.72 34.38 23.16
C ASP A 1 -22.41 33.95 21.73
N LYS A 2 -22.53 34.83 20.70
CA LYS A 2 -22.19 34.49 19.31
C LYS A 2 -20.73 34.13 19.12
N GLN A 3 -19.79 34.84 19.76
CA GLN A 3 -18.36 34.60 19.64
C GLN A 3 -17.92 33.24 20.26
N LYS A 4 -18.62 32.79 21.32
CA LYS A 4 -18.38 31.47 21.94
C LYS A 4 -18.91 30.32 21.08
N LEU A 5 -19.97 30.55 20.33
CA LEU A 5 -20.53 29.60 19.35
C LEU A 5 -19.63 29.45 18.13
N GLU A 6 -19.01 30.53 17.63
CA GLU A 6 -18.08 30.47 16.50
C GLU A 6 -16.79 29.75 16.85
N ILE A 7 -16.24 30.00 18.05
CA ILE A 7 -15.04 29.29 18.55
C ILE A 7 -15.33 27.79 18.73
N GLY A 8 -16.50 27.44 19.27
CA GLY A 8 -16.95 26.04 19.41
C GLY A 8 -17.10 25.33 18.05
N SER A 9 -17.64 26.02 17.06
CA SER A 9 -17.81 25.48 15.71
C SER A 9 -16.48 25.34 14.96
N GLN A 10 -15.55 26.26 15.16
CA GLN A 10 -14.18 26.16 14.60
C GLN A 10 -13.37 25.04 15.27
N THR A 11 -13.50 24.88 16.59
CA THR A 11 -12.77 23.81 17.31
C THR A 11 -13.30 22.42 16.96
N SER A 12 -14.61 22.28 16.76
CA SER A 12 -15.19 21.02 16.27
C SER A 12 -14.85 20.76 14.80
N ARG A 13 -14.77 21.79 13.95
CA ARG A 13 -14.24 21.67 12.59
C ARG A 13 -12.77 21.26 12.57
N VAL A 14 -11.91 21.87 13.41
CA VAL A 14 -10.48 21.53 13.51
C VAL A 14 -10.28 20.12 14.05
N LYS A 15 -11.05 19.67 15.04
CA LYS A 15 -11.01 18.28 15.54
C LYS A 15 -11.46 17.26 14.48
N GLY A 16 -12.51 17.56 13.71
CA GLY A 16 -12.92 16.75 12.58
C GLY A 16 -11.89 16.76 11.44
N TYR A 17 -11.14 17.85 11.31
CA TYR A 17 -10.16 18.05 10.26
C TYR A 17 -8.88 17.19 10.43
N VAL A 18 -8.44 16.88 11.65
CA VAL A 18 -7.18 16.18 11.91
C VAL A 18 -7.36 14.68 12.08
N SER A 19 -8.44 14.20 12.68
CA SER A 19 -8.58 12.78 13.04
C SER A 19 -9.41 11.93 12.06
N ASN A 20 -10.29 12.52 11.25
CA ASN A 20 -11.29 11.77 10.47
C ASN A 20 -11.16 11.89 8.94
N ARG A 21 -10.16 12.60 8.40
CA ARG A 21 -10.06 12.78 6.93
C ARG A 21 -9.78 11.49 6.19
N ARG A 22 -8.93 10.62 6.72
CA ARG A 22 -8.59 9.35 6.05
C ARG A 22 -9.78 8.41 5.99
N SER A 23 -10.51 8.25 7.07
CA SER A 23 -11.72 7.41 7.09
C SER A 23 -12.80 7.93 6.14
N ALA A 24 -12.96 9.25 6.04
CA ALA A 24 -13.87 9.85 5.08
C ALA A 24 -13.41 9.58 3.64
N VAL A 25 -12.13 9.75 3.32
CA VAL A 25 -11.58 9.46 1.99
C VAL A 25 -11.75 7.98 1.65
N TRP A 26 -11.45 7.06 2.58
CA TRP A 26 -11.65 5.63 2.37
C TRP A 26 -13.11 5.26 2.16
N GLY A 27 -14.03 5.88 2.93
CA GLY A 27 -15.47 5.70 2.74
C GLY A 27 -15.93 6.11 1.34
N ARG A 28 -15.41 7.21 0.83
CA ARG A 28 -15.70 7.67 -0.54
C ARG A 28 -15.02 6.79 -1.60
N GLY A 29 -13.82 6.30 -1.34
CA GLY A 29 -13.19 5.27 -2.18
C GLY A 29 -14.07 4.02 -2.29
N LEU A 30 -14.62 3.54 -1.18
CA LEU A 30 -15.56 2.41 -1.19
C LEU A 30 -16.86 2.73 -1.95
N GLU A 31 -17.36 3.95 -1.89
CA GLU A 31 -18.51 4.39 -2.69
C GLU A 31 -18.20 4.28 -4.19
N ILE A 32 -17.03 4.76 -4.65
CA ILE A 32 -16.57 4.58 -6.03
C ILE A 32 -16.47 3.09 -6.38
N PHE A 33 -15.85 2.29 -5.51
CA PHE A 33 -15.69 0.86 -5.71
C PHE A 33 -17.03 0.16 -5.94
N THR A 34 -18.09 0.51 -5.20
CA THR A 34 -19.41 -0.12 -5.39
C THR A 34 -20.01 0.10 -6.76
N THR A 35 -19.61 1.16 -7.47
CA THR A 35 -20.10 1.46 -8.83
C THR A 35 -19.41 0.62 -9.90
N LYS A 36 -18.15 0.16 -9.65
CA LYS A 36 -17.37 -0.62 -10.60
C LYS A 36 -16.49 -1.67 -9.90
N PRO A 37 -17.10 -2.66 -9.23
CA PRO A 37 -16.39 -3.52 -8.28
C PRO A 37 -15.40 -4.50 -8.93
N LEU A 38 -15.61 -4.94 -10.16
CA LEU A 38 -14.76 -5.95 -10.78
C LEU A 38 -13.42 -5.40 -11.23
N THR A 39 -13.40 -4.27 -11.94
CA THR A 39 -12.22 -3.72 -12.63
C THR A 39 -11.74 -2.40 -12.06
N GLY A 40 -12.51 -1.78 -11.14
CA GLY A 40 -12.21 -0.45 -10.63
C GLY A 40 -12.28 0.65 -11.69
N VAL A 41 -11.79 1.83 -11.33
CA VAL A 41 -11.91 3.05 -12.14
C VAL A 41 -10.57 3.56 -12.67
N THR A 42 -9.50 2.83 -12.50
CA THR A 42 -8.10 3.16 -12.76
C THR A 42 -7.50 4.16 -11.77
N PHE A 43 -6.17 4.09 -11.59
CA PHE A 43 -5.46 4.98 -10.68
C PHE A 43 -5.48 6.43 -11.21
N ARG A 44 -5.64 7.39 -10.31
CA ARG A 44 -5.79 8.83 -10.60
C ARG A 44 -7.03 9.22 -11.42
N ASN A 45 -7.92 8.29 -11.70
CA ASN A 45 -9.20 8.58 -12.37
C ASN A 45 -10.36 8.74 -11.37
N TYR A 46 -10.06 8.88 -10.06
CA TYR A 46 -11.08 8.94 -9.01
C TYR A 46 -11.96 10.17 -9.11
N VAL A 47 -11.34 11.35 -9.25
CA VAL A 47 -12.06 12.62 -9.31
C VAL A 47 -12.84 12.73 -10.62
N PRO A 48 -12.25 12.59 -11.83
CA PRO A 48 -13.01 12.65 -13.07
C PRO A 48 -14.16 11.63 -13.13
N TYR A 49 -13.93 10.43 -12.59
CA TYR A 49 -14.99 9.41 -12.52
C TYR A 49 -16.10 9.82 -11.54
N ALA A 50 -15.75 10.38 -10.38
CA ALA A 50 -16.71 10.81 -9.38
C ALA A 50 -17.52 12.02 -9.87
N GLU A 51 -16.92 12.96 -10.61
CA GLU A 51 -17.60 14.09 -11.25
C GLU A 51 -18.71 13.61 -12.21
N ASP A 52 -18.45 12.55 -12.97
CA ASP A 52 -19.41 11.99 -13.92
C ASP A 52 -20.49 11.12 -13.25
N LYS A 53 -20.13 10.29 -12.27
CA LYS A 53 -21.00 9.23 -11.72
C LYS A 53 -21.53 9.51 -10.32
N LEU A 54 -20.85 10.33 -9.54
CA LEU A 54 -21.13 10.60 -8.13
C LEU A 54 -20.93 12.10 -7.82
N PRO A 55 -21.61 13.02 -8.50
CA PRO A 55 -21.35 14.46 -8.41
C PRO A 55 -21.55 15.04 -7.00
N ASP A 56 -22.34 14.38 -6.15
CA ASP A 56 -22.62 14.81 -4.78
C ASP A 56 -21.59 14.30 -3.75
N THR A 57 -20.59 13.50 -4.18
CA THR A 57 -19.58 12.96 -3.26
C THR A 57 -18.62 14.04 -2.75
N TYR A 58 -18.13 13.86 -1.53
CA TYR A 58 -17.13 14.75 -0.92
C TYR A 58 -15.83 14.86 -1.72
N LEU A 59 -15.48 13.85 -2.52
CA LEU A 59 -14.29 13.90 -3.38
C LEU A 59 -14.36 14.99 -4.44
N VAL A 60 -15.56 15.35 -4.88
CA VAL A 60 -15.85 16.39 -5.88
C VAL A 60 -16.20 17.68 -5.20
N ASN A 61 -17.14 17.63 -4.23
CA ASN A 61 -17.68 18.80 -3.54
C ASN A 61 -16.84 19.20 -2.32
N ASN A 62 -15.55 19.49 -2.55
CA ASN A 62 -14.69 20.08 -1.54
C ASN A 62 -13.83 21.20 -2.16
N ASP A 63 -13.83 22.38 -1.52
CA ASP A 63 -13.13 23.57 -2.01
C ASP A 63 -11.63 23.58 -1.68
N PHE A 64 -11.09 22.52 -1.05
CA PHE A 64 -9.78 22.61 -0.38
C PHE A 64 -8.76 21.58 -0.78
N ILE A 65 -9.14 20.43 -1.36
CA ILE A 65 -8.20 19.31 -1.57
C ILE A 65 -8.49 18.60 -2.89
N GLU A 66 -7.50 18.56 -3.74
CA GLU A 66 -7.48 17.69 -4.90
C GLU A 66 -7.02 16.29 -4.50
N PHE A 67 -7.89 15.31 -4.66
CA PHE A 67 -7.59 13.92 -4.26
C PHE A 67 -6.94 13.15 -5.38
N HIS A 68 -5.65 12.89 -5.25
CA HIS A 68 -4.89 12.09 -6.22
C HIS A 68 -4.77 10.61 -5.82
N SER A 69 -5.06 10.26 -4.56
CA SER A 69 -5.01 8.90 -4.02
C SER A 69 -5.87 8.77 -2.77
N MET A 70 -6.14 7.53 -2.34
CA MET A 70 -6.88 7.25 -1.10
C MET A 70 -5.98 7.28 0.15
N HIS A 71 -4.70 7.63 0.01
CA HIS A 71 -3.71 7.59 1.10
C HIS A 71 -3.65 6.24 1.83
N ASN A 72 -3.90 5.16 1.08
CA ASN A 72 -3.78 3.77 1.51
C ASN A 72 -3.63 2.92 0.25
N SER A 73 -2.48 2.27 0.09
CA SER A 73 -2.18 1.49 -1.12
C SER A 73 -3.19 0.37 -1.39
N PHE A 74 -3.76 -0.23 -0.34
CA PHE A 74 -4.74 -1.31 -0.50
C PHE A 74 -6.10 -0.79 -0.95
N VAL A 75 -6.52 0.37 -0.41
CA VAL A 75 -7.75 1.04 -0.86
C VAL A 75 -7.57 1.54 -2.30
N ASP A 76 -6.40 2.07 -2.64
CA ASP A 76 -6.10 2.47 -4.02
C ASP A 76 -6.19 1.30 -5.00
N ILE A 77 -5.65 0.12 -4.64
CA ILE A 77 -5.77 -1.09 -5.46
C ILE A 77 -7.25 -1.47 -5.63
N LEU A 78 -8.00 -1.48 -4.52
CA LEU A 78 -9.42 -1.84 -4.55
C LEU A 78 -10.23 -0.91 -5.44
N VAL A 79 -10.03 0.40 -5.32
CA VAL A 79 -10.77 1.41 -6.10
C VAL A 79 -10.31 1.46 -7.55
N SER A 80 -8.99 1.36 -7.79
CA SER A 80 -8.43 1.50 -9.14
C SER A 80 -8.52 0.27 -9.99
N GLN A 81 -8.41 -0.93 -9.40
CA GLN A 81 -8.34 -2.22 -10.12
C GLN A 81 -9.46 -3.20 -9.74
N GLY A 82 -10.30 -2.83 -8.77
CA GLY A 82 -11.41 -3.66 -8.31
C GLY A 82 -10.96 -4.96 -7.65
N ILE A 83 -11.89 -5.91 -7.54
CA ILE A 83 -11.65 -7.23 -6.96
C ILE A 83 -10.58 -8.00 -7.74
N LEU A 84 -10.52 -7.87 -9.06
CA LEU A 84 -9.52 -8.55 -9.88
C LEU A 84 -8.10 -8.13 -9.47
N GLY A 85 -7.85 -6.83 -9.30
CA GLY A 85 -6.56 -6.34 -8.84
C GLY A 85 -6.22 -6.80 -7.43
N VAL A 86 -7.19 -6.76 -6.52
CA VAL A 86 -7.00 -7.25 -5.13
C VAL A 86 -6.62 -8.72 -5.11
N VAL A 87 -7.30 -9.57 -5.90
CA VAL A 87 -7.00 -11.03 -5.98
C VAL A 87 -5.58 -11.26 -6.50
N ILE A 88 -5.16 -10.57 -7.55
CA ILE A 88 -3.82 -10.70 -8.14
C ILE A 88 -2.75 -10.28 -7.11
N ILE A 89 -2.92 -9.11 -6.49
CA ILE A 89 -1.95 -8.61 -5.49
C ILE A 89 -1.93 -9.50 -4.25
N ALA A 90 -3.08 -9.96 -3.76
CA ALA A 90 -3.15 -10.86 -2.63
C ALA A 90 -2.46 -12.20 -2.93
N ALA A 91 -2.69 -12.78 -4.11
CA ALA A 91 -2.02 -14.00 -4.54
C ALA A 91 -0.48 -13.81 -4.60
N TYR A 92 -0.02 -12.69 -5.13
CA TYR A 92 1.40 -12.34 -5.15
C TYR A 92 1.99 -12.22 -3.73
N ILE A 93 1.32 -11.49 -2.83
CA ILE A 93 1.77 -11.32 -1.44
C ILE A 93 1.83 -12.69 -0.74
N ILE A 94 0.80 -13.52 -0.87
CA ILE A 94 0.75 -14.86 -0.28
C ILE A 94 1.91 -15.71 -0.79
N LEU A 95 2.15 -15.72 -2.10
CA LEU A 95 3.25 -16.47 -2.72
C LEU A 95 4.60 -16.03 -2.17
N VAL A 96 4.85 -14.73 -2.08
CA VAL A 96 6.09 -14.16 -1.54
C VAL A 96 6.25 -14.53 -0.06
N LEU A 97 5.20 -14.40 0.74
CA LEU A 97 5.24 -14.79 2.15
C LEU A 97 5.55 -16.28 2.32
N VAL A 98 4.92 -17.15 1.53
CA VAL A 98 5.19 -18.61 1.56
C VAL A 98 6.64 -18.90 1.20
N LEU A 99 7.20 -18.25 0.19
CA LEU A 99 8.61 -18.39 -0.20
C LEU A 99 9.55 -17.97 0.93
N ILE A 100 9.28 -16.82 1.55
CA ILE A 100 10.08 -16.31 2.66
C ILE A 100 9.99 -17.28 3.85
N PHE A 101 8.78 -17.62 4.31
CA PHE A 101 8.60 -18.48 5.49
C PHE A 101 9.20 -19.88 5.30
N LYS A 102 9.05 -20.49 4.13
CA LYS A 102 9.63 -21.84 3.86
C LYS A 102 11.14 -21.86 3.87
N ASN A 103 11.81 -20.77 3.54
CA ASN A 103 13.25 -20.77 3.29
C ASN A 103 14.04 -19.92 4.28
N PHE A 104 13.49 -18.87 4.84
CA PHE A 104 14.19 -17.91 5.69
C PHE A 104 14.87 -18.56 6.88
N PHE A 105 14.18 -19.44 7.60
CA PHE A 105 14.70 -20.11 8.80
C PHE A 105 15.71 -21.23 8.51
N LYS A 106 15.92 -21.58 7.24
CA LYS A 106 16.93 -22.56 6.84
C LYS A 106 18.34 -21.95 6.77
N PHE A 107 18.44 -20.63 6.67
CA PHE A 107 19.72 -19.94 6.57
C PHE A 107 20.34 -19.71 7.94
N LYS A 108 21.69 -19.71 7.98
CA LYS A 108 22.51 -19.45 9.18
C LYS A 108 23.64 -18.49 8.79
N GLY A 109 24.34 -17.97 9.82
CA GLY A 109 25.50 -17.13 9.60
C GLY A 109 25.22 -15.85 8.83
N GLU A 110 26.10 -15.49 7.91
CA GLU A 110 26.02 -14.23 7.16
C GLU A 110 24.77 -14.12 6.27
N LYS A 111 24.34 -15.24 5.67
CA LYS A 111 23.13 -15.23 4.83
C LYS A 111 21.86 -14.95 5.64
N TYR A 112 21.79 -15.41 6.89
CA TYR A 112 20.70 -15.06 7.80
C TYR A 112 20.72 -13.58 8.14
N LYS A 113 21.88 -13.02 8.47
CA LYS A 113 22.02 -11.58 8.76
C LYS A 113 21.62 -10.72 7.56
N TYR A 114 22.07 -11.07 6.36
CA TYR A 114 21.73 -10.40 5.12
C TYR A 114 20.22 -10.38 4.88
N ASN A 115 19.54 -11.53 4.98
CA ASN A 115 18.10 -11.64 4.80
C ASN A 115 17.33 -10.86 5.87
N THR A 116 17.82 -10.85 7.12
CA THR A 116 17.23 -10.05 8.20
C THR A 116 17.35 -8.57 7.92
N ALA A 117 18.49 -8.10 7.41
CA ALA A 117 18.67 -6.70 7.01
C ALA A 117 17.70 -6.29 5.90
N LEU A 118 17.51 -7.13 4.88
CA LEU A 118 16.52 -6.88 3.81
C LEU A 118 15.10 -6.82 4.36
N LEU A 119 14.71 -7.74 5.26
CA LEU A 119 13.40 -7.72 5.91
C LEU A 119 13.20 -6.46 6.77
N SER A 120 14.25 -5.97 7.43
CA SER A 120 14.19 -4.74 8.22
C SER A 120 13.91 -3.49 7.37
N ILE A 121 14.24 -3.52 6.09
CA ILE A 121 13.89 -2.48 5.12
C ILE A 121 12.44 -2.67 4.62
N ILE A 122 12.08 -3.89 4.25
CA ILE A 122 10.78 -4.21 3.63
C ILE A 122 9.63 -4.01 4.61
N ALA A 123 9.75 -4.50 5.86
CA ALA A 123 8.65 -4.54 6.81
C ALA A 123 8.08 -3.15 7.17
N PRO A 124 8.88 -2.11 7.51
CA PRO A 124 8.34 -0.80 7.79
C PRO A 124 7.72 -0.13 6.56
N ILE A 125 8.29 -0.32 5.35
CA ILE A 125 7.70 0.22 4.13
C ILE A 125 6.38 -0.49 3.83
N PHE A 126 6.29 -1.80 3.99
CA PHE A 126 5.04 -2.55 3.85
C PHE A 126 3.97 -2.08 4.85
N ALA A 127 4.34 -1.85 6.11
CA ALA A 127 3.43 -1.30 7.11
C ALA A 127 2.97 0.12 6.75
N SER A 128 3.83 0.94 6.18
CA SER A 128 3.48 2.30 5.76
C SER A 128 2.45 2.34 4.62
N MET A 129 2.32 1.27 3.82
CA MET A 129 1.33 1.18 2.74
C MET A 129 -0.13 1.31 3.24
N MET A 130 -0.38 1.03 4.51
CA MET A 130 -1.70 1.25 5.12
C MET A 130 -2.04 2.74 5.29
N PHE A 131 -1.04 3.62 5.22
CA PHE A 131 -1.20 5.05 5.46
C PHE A 131 -0.75 5.93 4.29
N TYR A 132 -0.09 5.32 3.29
CA TYR A 132 0.45 6.01 2.12
C TYR A 132 0.25 5.18 0.85
N SER A 133 0.10 5.86 -0.28
CA SER A 133 -0.17 5.25 -1.60
C SER A 133 1.08 5.13 -2.46
N GLU A 134 2.26 5.16 -1.87
CA GLU A 134 3.51 5.43 -2.59
C GLU A 134 4.15 4.21 -3.26
N THR A 135 3.77 2.98 -2.88
CA THR A 135 4.56 1.80 -3.23
C THR A 135 4.16 1.14 -4.55
N PHE A 136 2.87 1.13 -4.90
CA PHE A 136 2.38 0.46 -6.11
C PHE A 136 2.23 1.40 -7.31
N TYR A 137 1.88 2.67 -7.07
CA TYR A 137 1.46 3.57 -8.13
C TYR A 137 2.33 4.82 -8.27
N MET A 138 3.22 5.06 -7.34
CA MET A 138 4.09 6.25 -7.35
C MET A 138 5.57 5.87 -7.42
N ASN A 139 6.32 6.59 -8.23
CA ASN A 139 7.77 6.44 -8.35
C ASN A 139 8.47 7.22 -7.22
N THR A 140 8.45 6.66 -6.01
CA THR A 140 9.13 7.23 -4.85
C THR A 140 10.42 6.48 -4.54
N GLY A 141 11.33 7.13 -3.80
CA GLY A 141 12.53 6.46 -3.30
C GLY A 141 12.19 5.26 -2.42
N GLY A 142 11.09 5.36 -1.64
CA GLY A 142 10.58 4.26 -0.81
C GLY A 142 10.08 3.08 -1.64
N ALA A 143 9.35 3.33 -2.72
CA ALA A 143 8.91 2.29 -3.65
C ALA A 143 10.10 1.57 -4.30
N PHE A 144 11.07 2.33 -4.80
CA PHE A 144 12.28 1.77 -5.39
C PHE A 144 13.03 0.87 -4.39
N LEU A 145 13.26 1.37 -3.18
CA LEU A 145 13.95 0.62 -2.12
C LEU A 145 13.18 -0.64 -1.73
N PHE A 146 11.85 -0.57 -1.63
CA PHE A 146 11.00 -1.73 -1.31
C PHE A 146 11.14 -2.83 -2.36
N TRP A 147 10.96 -2.50 -3.63
CA TRP A 147 11.01 -3.48 -4.72
C TRP A 147 12.41 -4.05 -4.92
N LEU A 148 13.44 -3.22 -4.77
CA LEU A 148 14.84 -3.65 -4.83
C LEU A 148 15.16 -4.64 -3.69
N ALA A 149 14.84 -4.28 -2.44
CA ALA A 149 15.09 -5.13 -1.28
C ALA A 149 14.28 -6.45 -1.36
N LEU A 150 13.02 -6.38 -1.81
CA LEU A 150 12.17 -7.56 -1.99
C LEU A 150 12.74 -8.49 -3.07
N GLY A 151 13.21 -7.94 -4.20
CA GLY A 151 13.84 -8.71 -5.26
C GLY A 151 15.09 -9.45 -4.79
N TYR A 152 15.97 -8.76 -4.05
CA TYR A 152 17.16 -9.39 -3.45
C TYR A 152 16.81 -10.45 -2.40
N LEU A 153 15.77 -10.20 -1.59
CA LEU A 153 15.32 -11.20 -0.61
C LEU A 153 14.78 -12.44 -1.30
N ILE A 154 13.92 -12.31 -2.31
CA ILE A 154 13.39 -13.42 -3.09
C ILE A 154 14.54 -14.21 -3.74
N GLN A 155 15.48 -13.54 -4.39
CA GLN A 155 16.66 -14.16 -4.98
C GLN A 155 17.45 -14.94 -3.92
N SER A 156 17.73 -14.33 -2.77
CA SER A 156 18.48 -14.95 -1.69
C SER A 156 17.80 -16.21 -1.15
N VAL A 157 16.47 -16.17 -0.94
CA VAL A 157 15.73 -17.31 -0.37
C VAL A 157 15.43 -18.42 -1.39
N THR A 158 15.50 -18.13 -2.68
CA THR A 158 15.27 -19.10 -3.76
C THR A 158 16.55 -19.67 -4.34
N SER A 159 17.68 -18.97 -4.23
CA SER A 159 18.98 -19.48 -4.71
C SER A 159 19.33 -20.76 -3.95
N LYS A 160 19.42 -21.86 -4.67
CA LYS A 160 19.95 -23.14 -4.14
C LYS A 160 21.37 -22.89 -3.64
N ASN A 161 21.71 -23.45 -2.49
CA ASN A 161 23.08 -23.42 -1.95
C ASN A 161 24.06 -24.00 -2.99
N SER A 162 24.61 -23.18 -3.84
CA SER A 162 25.70 -23.58 -4.75
C SER A 162 26.97 -23.93 -3.96
N GLU A 163 27.12 -23.36 -2.75
CA GLU A 163 28.26 -23.61 -1.87
C GLU A 163 28.35 -25.04 -1.33
N ALA A 164 27.24 -25.79 -1.23
CA ALA A 164 27.26 -27.16 -0.77
C ALA A 164 27.83 -28.14 -1.82
N LYS A 165 27.86 -27.75 -3.09
CA LYS A 165 28.38 -28.60 -4.18
C LYS A 165 29.90 -28.46 -4.39
N GLU A 166 30.49 -27.29 -4.14
CA GLU A 166 31.93 -27.10 -4.29
C GLU A 166 32.75 -27.82 -3.22
N ILE A 167 32.23 -27.92 -2.00
CA ILE A 167 32.91 -28.63 -0.91
C ILE A 167 32.91 -30.16 -1.12
N THR A 168 31.94 -30.68 -1.89
CA THR A 168 31.82 -32.14 -2.13
C THR A 168 32.59 -32.58 -3.38
N GLN A 169 33.00 -31.68 -4.24
CA GLN A 169 33.81 -32.01 -5.45
C GLN A 169 35.30 -31.70 -5.30
N GLY A 170 35.71 -31.11 -4.18
CA GLY A 170 37.11 -30.81 -3.84
C GLY A 170 37.78 -31.80 -2.90
N LYS A 171 37.25 -33.03 -2.77
CA LYS A 171 37.90 -34.14 -2.05
C LYS A 171 38.19 -35.31 -2.98
#